data_9b613acdf7b73fa4add7d45567f249d6
#
_entry.id   9b613acdf7b73fa4add7d45567f249d6
#
_cell.length_a   1.000
_cell.length_b   1.000
_cell.length_c   1.000
_cell.angle_alpha   90.00
_cell.angle_beta   90.00
_cell.angle_gamma   90.00
#
_symmetry.space_group_name_H-M   'P 1'
#
loop_
_entity.id
_entity.type
_entity.pdbx_description
1 polymer ?
#
loop_
_entity_poly.entity_id
_entity_poly.type
_entity_poly.pdbx_seq_one_letter_code
_entity_poly.pdbx_strand_id
1 'polypeptide(L)'
;MLLLGSSGTAPADQNDRTHQIGSKLKCMCGGCDQAAGKCYHVGGSYSGPCGTAKTMLKEIDGHIAEGKTDDQVFEAMIARYGPLAYVEPPKSGFGLLAWLMPVLYLLAGTALVILVIKRWRTRPVAAAAGPRGGVQITPEQLARARELARRETEE
;
A
#
# COMPACT_ATOMS: atom_id res chain seq x y z
N MET A 1 33.79 -29.63 28.46
CA MET A 1 33.78 -30.07 27.07
C MET A 1 32.31 -30.05 26.63
N LEU A 2 31.85 -28.88 26.14
CA LEU A 2 30.45 -28.67 25.68
C LEU A 2 30.38 -29.06 24.21
N LEU A 3 29.68 -30.15 23.92
CA LEU A 3 29.30 -30.55 22.55
C LEU A 3 28.21 -29.61 22.07
N LEU A 4 28.54 -28.63 21.24
CA LEU A 4 27.59 -27.87 20.45
C LEU A 4 26.96 -28.81 19.43
N GLY A 5 25.76 -29.31 19.72
CA GLY A 5 24.95 -30.07 18.79
C GLY A 5 24.62 -29.21 17.58
N SER A 6 25.20 -29.52 16.43
CA SER A 6 24.81 -29.03 15.14
C SER A 6 23.38 -29.54 14.86
N SER A 7 22.39 -28.70 15.02
CA SER A 7 20.99 -28.97 14.61
C SER A 7 20.93 -28.98 13.09
N GLY A 8 21.25 -30.13 12.48
CA GLY A 8 21.03 -30.35 11.07
C GLY A 8 19.53 -30.35 10.82
N THR A 9 19.05 -29.32 10.15
CA THR A 9 17.67 -29.21 9.68
C THR A 9 17.36 -30.40 8.76
N ALA A 10 16.23 -31.06 8.97
CA ALA A 10 15.83 -32.19 8.15
C ALA A 10 15.62 -31.78 6.69
N PRO A 11 15.90 -32.64 5.67
CA PRO A 11 15.82 -32.27 4.26
C PRO A 11 14.45 -31.73 3.81
N ALA A 12 13.35 -32.19 4.42
CA ALA A 12 12.00 -31.72 4.16
C ALA A 12 11.79 -30.27 4.64
N ASP A 13 12.30 -29.93 5.82
CA ASP A 13 12.23 -28.60 6.41
C ASP A 13 13.07 -27.58 5.61
N GLN A 14 14.23 -28.02 5.11
CA GLN A 14 15.08 -27.20 4.24
C GLN A 14 14.38 -26.86 2.93
N ASN A 15 13.73 -27.82 2.27
CA ASN A 15 13.00 -27.60 1.02
C ASN A 15 11.81 -26.63 1.21
N ASP A 16 11.06 -26.81 2.29
CA ASP A 16 9.95 -25.92 2.65
C ASP A 16 10.45 -24.48 2.92
N ARG A 17 11.57 -24.35 3.62
CA ARG A 17 12.22 -23.06 3.88
C ARG A 17 12.72 -22.41 2.60
N THR A 18 13.32 -23.16 1.69
CA THR A 18 13.74 -22.70 0.36
C THR A 18 12.57 -22.14 -0.43
N HIS A 19 11.43 -22.84 -0.45
CA HIS A 19 10.22 -22.38 -1.12
C HIS A 19 9.57 -21.17 -0.44
N GLN A 20 9.60 -21.08 0.88
CA GLN A 20 9.11 -19.91 1.62
C GLN A 20 9.92 -18.66 1.27
N ILE A 21 11.24 -18.75 1.27
CA ILE A 21 12.14 -17.65 0.87
C ILE A 21 11.91 -17.31 -0.60
N GLY A 22 11.88 -18.30 -1.48
CA GLY A 22 11.63 -18.14 -2.91
C GLY A 22 10.26 -17.51 -3.23
N SER A 23 9.25 -17.67 -2.36
CA SER A 23 7.95 -17.05 -2.53
C SER A 23 7.94 -15.54 -2.28
N LYS A 24 8.95 -15.01 -1.59
CA LYS A 24 9.15 -13.58 -1.32
C LYS A 24 10.10 -12.91 -2.30
N LEU A 25 10.72 -13.70 -3.20
CA LEU A 25 11.63 -13.21 -4.23
C LEU A 25 10.98 -13.32 -5.60
N LYS A 26 11.02 -12.23 -6.37
CA LYS A 26 10.54 -12.18 -7.74
C LYS A 26 11.45 -13.03 -8.64
N CYS A 27 10.87 -13.82 -9.52
CA CYS A 27 11.61 -14.55 -10.53
C CYS A 27 12.21 -13.59 -11.57
N MET A 28 13.51 -13.65 -11.75
CA MET A 28 14.24 -12.76 -12.66
C MET A 28 14.32 -13.31 -14.12
N CYS A 29 13.31 -14.08 -14.55
CA CYS A 29 13.28 -14.65 -15.91
C CYS A 29 12.89 -13.64 -17.00
N GLY A 30 12.38 -12.45 -16.61
CA GLY A 30 11.95 -11.41 -17.55
C GLY A 30 10.64 -11.70 -18.30
N GLY A 31 10.06 -12.88 -18.14
CA GLY A 31 8.83 -13.28 -18.84
C GLY A 31 7.57 -13.32 -17.97
N CYS A 32 7.69 -13.11 -16.68
CA CYS A 32 6.56 -13.14 -15.74
C CYS A 32 6.87 -12.33 -14.46
N ASP A 33 5.80 -11.92 -13.75
CA ASP A 33 5.90 -11.24 -12.45
C ASP A 33 5.65 -12.19 -11.27
N GLN A 34 5.92 -13.49 -11.45
CA GLN A 34 5.70 -14.49 -10.41
C GLN A 34 6.88 -14.56 -9.46
N ALA A 35 6.60 -15.00 -8.22
CA ALA A 35 7.64 -15.32 -7.25
C ALA A 35 8.44 -16.56 -7.70
N ALA A 36 9.74 -16.60 -7.37
CA ALA A 36 10.63 -17.70 -7.76
C ALA A 36 10.13 -19.06 -7.25
N GLY A 37 9.56 -19.10 -6.03
CA GLY A 37 9.00 -20.34 -5.45
C GLY A 37 7.76 -20.88 -6.17
N LYS A 38 7.11 -20.09 -7.06
CA LYS A 38 5.87 -20.44 -7.74
C LYS A 38 5.92 -20.20 -9.25
N CYS A 39 7.09 -19.85 -9.78
CA CYS A 39 7.23 -19.49 -11.18
C CYS A 39 7.10 -20.69 -12.10
N TYR A 40 6.00 -20.70 -12.86
CA TYR A 40 5.67 -21.73 -13.84
C TYR A 40 5.18 -21.06 -15.12
N HIS A 41 5.77 -21.43 -16.26
CA HIS A 41 5.35 -20.93 -17.56
C HIS A 41 4.25 -21.81 -18.13
N VAL A 42 3.17 -21.20 -18.60
CA VAL A 42 2.03 -21.89 -19.21
C VAL A 42 1.88 -21.41 -20.66
N GLY A 43 1.91 -22.35 -21.59
CA GLY A 43 1.65 -22.10 -23.02
C GLY A 43 2.88 -21.85 -23.88
N GLY A 44 2.68 -21.96 -25.20
CA GLY A 44 3.72 -21.83 -26.21
C GLY A 44 4.66 -23.03 -26.29
N SER A 45 5.81 -22.82 -26.93
CA SER A 45 6.83 -23.85 -27.10
C SER A 45 7.53 -24.29 -25.82
N TYR A 46 7.30 -23.57 -24.72
CA TYR A 46 7.90 -23.84 -23.41
C TYR A 46 6.83 -23.77 -22.30
N SER A 47 6.40 -24.92 -21.86
CA SER A 47 5.50 -25.05 -20.70
C SER A 47 6.20 -25.86 -19.62
N GLY A 48 6.25 -25.34 -18.40
CA GLY A 48 6.91 -26.02 -17.29
C GLY A 48 7.49 -25.09 -16.22
N PRO A 49 8.15 -25.67 -15.21
CA PRO A 49 8.82 -24.89 -14.17
C PRO A 49 9.94 -24.02 -14.78
N CYS A 50 9.97 -22.76 -14.41
CA CYS A 50 10.93 -21.79 -14.92
C CYS A 50 12.39 -22.20 -14.58
N GLY A 51 13.26 -22.22 -15.60
CA GLY A 51 14.69 -22.53 -15.40
C GLY A 51 15.40 -21.54 -14.48
N THR A 52 15.11 -20.24 -14.65
CA THR A 52 15.67 -19.19 -13.79
C THR A 52 15.20 -19.33 -12.35
N ALA A 53 13.91 -19.66 -12.13
CA ALA A 53 13.39 -19.91 -10.79
C ALA A 53 14.08 -21.11 -10.13
N LYS A 54 14.31 -22.18 -10.87
CA LYS A 54 15.06 -23.35 -10.38
C LYS A 54 16.49 -22.98 -9.95
N THR A 55 17.17 -22.16 -10.73
CA THR A 55 18.52 -21.68 -10.40
C THR A 55 18.50 -20.83 -9.13
N MET A 56 17.54 -19.90 -9.02
CA MET A 56 17.38 -19.07 -7.81
C MET A 56 17.09 -19.92 -6.57
N LEU A 57 16.18 -20.90 -6.67
CA LEU A 57 15.86 -21.80 -5.56
C LEU A 57 17.08 -22.64 -5.14
N LYS A 58 17.88 -23.13 -6.10
CA LYS A 58 19.10 -23.86 -5.81
C LYS A 58 20.15 -23.00 -5.10
N GLU A 59 20.25 -21.71 -5.43
CA GLU A 59 21.14 -20.76 -4.73
C GLU A 59 20.66 -20.50 -3.30
N ILE A 60 19.34 -20.30 -3.11
CA ILE A 60 18.74 -20.18 -1.78
C ILE A 60 19.06 -21.42 -0.94
N ASP A 61 18.86 -22.60 -1.51
CA ASP A 61 19.14 -23.88 -0.85
C ASP A 61 20.63 -23.99 -0.45
N GLY A 62 21.54 -23.57 -1.32
CA GLY A 62 22.96 -23.49 -1.02
C GLY A 62 23.28 -22.59 0.17
N HIS A 63 22.67 -21.40 0.22
CA HIS A 63 22.87 -20.48 1.34
C HIS A 63 22.28 -21.00 2.65
N ILE A 64 21.16 -21.71 2.59
CA ILE A 64 20.57 -22.38 3.77
C ILE A 64 21.51 -23.50 4.25
N ALA A 65 22.08 -24.28 3.33
CA ALA A 65 23.04 -25.34 3.66
C ALA A 65 24.33 -24.79 4.30
N GLU A 66 24.74 -23.55 3.92
CA GLU A 66 25.83 -22.81 4.57
C GLU A 66 25.49 -22.32 5.99
N GLY A 67 24.25 -22.53 6.46
CA GLY A 67 23.78 -22.11 7.78
C GLY A 67 23.38 -20.64 7.89
N LYS A 68 23.16 -19.95 6.78
CA LYS A 68 22.70 -18.56 6.77
C LYS A 68 21.28 -18.43 7.30
N THR A 69 21.02 -17.32 7.98
CA THR A 69 19.66 -16.93 8.38
C THR A 69 18.86 -16.47 7.17
N ASP A 70 17.52 -16.41 7.28
CA ASP A 70 16.66 -15.97 6.20
C ASP A 70 17.03 -14.56 5.71
N ASP A 71 17.30 -13.63 6.64
CA ASP A 71 17.71 -12.26 6.29
C ASP A 71 19.04 -12.23 5.52
N GLN A 72 20.00 -13.04 5.92
CA GLN A 72 21.28 -13.16 5.20
C GLN A 72 21.12 -13.78 3.81
N VAL A 73 20.20 -14.73 3.66
CA VAL A 73 19.86 -15.29 2.36
C VAL A 73 19.21 -14.22 1.47
N PHE A 74 18.26 -13.43 2.01
CA PHE A 74 17.66 -12.32 1.29
C PHE A 74 18.69 -11.29 0.86
N GLU A 75 19.59 -10.86 1.75
CA GLU A 75 20.64 -9.91 1.42
C GLU A 75 21.55 -10.44 0.29
N ALA A 76 21.96 -11.72 0.35
CA ALA A 76 22.76 -12.34 -0.68
C ALA A 76 22.04 -12.37 -2.04
N MET A 77 20.75 -12.72 -2.05
CA MET A 77 19.93 -12.75 -3.27
C MET A 77 19.72 -11.35 -3.85
N ILE A 78 19.50 -10.34 -3.00
CA ILE A 78 19.37 -8.95 -3.44
C ILE A 78 20.70 -8.38 -3.96
N ALA A 79 21.81 -8.71 -3.33
CA ALA A 79 23.12 -8.31 -3.82
C ALA A 79 23.41 -8.88 -5.21
N ARG A 80 22.91 -10.09 -5.52
CA ARG A 80 23.10 -10.75 -6.81
C ARG A 80 22.11 -10.32 -7.88
N TYR A 81 20.83 -10.25 -7.54
CA TYR A 81 19.74 -10.01 -8.50
C TYR A 81 19.18 -8.58 -8.49
N GLY A 82 19.64 -7.78 -7.55
CA GLY A 82 19.22 -6.38 -7.40
C GLY A 82 17.95 -6.19 -6.54
N PRO A 83 17.64 -4.93 -6.18
CA PRO A 83 16.53 -4.60 -5.28
C PRO A 83 15.15 -4.90 -5.87
N LEU A 84 15.04 -5.05 -7.18
CA LEU A 84 13.79 -5.43 -7.86
C LEU A 84 13.40 -6.90 -7.64
N ALA A 85 14.30 -7.71 -7.07
CA ALA A 85 14.02 -9.09 -6.74
C ALA A 85 13.11 -9.26 -5.51
N TYR A 86 12.79 -8.20 -4.75
CA TYR A 86 11.77 -8.26 -3.71
C TYR A 86 10.36 -8.24 -4.31
N VAL A 87 9.51 -9.18 -3.88
CA VAL A 87 8.06 -9.15 -4.16
C VAL A 87 7.37 -8.16 -3.23
N GLU A 88 7.79 -8.14 -1.96
CA GLU A 88 7.27 -7.23 -0.94
C GLU A 88 8.43 -6.48 -0.28
N PRO A 89 8.29 -5.17 0.00
CA PRO A 89 9.32 -4.44 0.71
C PRO A 89 9.53 -5.04 2.10
N PRO A 90 10.80 -5.16 2.56
CA PRO A 90 11.10 -5.72 3.87
C PRO A 90 10.42 -4.90 4.97
N LYS A 91 9.84 -5.58 5.97
CA LYS A 91 9.19 -4.97 7.14
C LYS A 91 10.19 -4.54 8.22
N SER A 92 11.46 -4.32 7.85
CA SER A 92 12.55 -3.91 8.74
C SER A 92 13.25 -2.67 8.22
N GLY A 93 13.90 -1.93 9.09
CA GLY A 93 14.65 -0.74 8.74
C GLY A 93 13.80 0.31 8.00
N PHE A 94 14.31 0.82 6.89
CA PHE A 94 13.63 1.83 6.07
C PHE A 94 12.33 1.33 5.41
N GLY A 95 12.19 0.01 5.20
CA GLY A 95 10.98 -0.60 4.66
C GLY A 95 9.76 -0.44 5.57
N LEU A 96 9.97 -0.32 6.90
CA LEU A 96 8.89 -0.09 7.85
C LEU A 96 8.18 1.26 7.61
N LEU A 97 8.91 2.27 7.12
CA LEU A 97 8.33 3.55 6.73
C LEU A 97 7.26 3.40 5.65
N ALA A 98 7.46 2.52 4.67
CA ALA A 98 6.47 2.26 3.61
C ALA A 98 5.13 1.75 4.17
N TRP A 99 5.18 0.98 5.27
CA TRP A 99 3.98 0.46 5.93
C TRP A 99 3.34 1.46 6.89
N LEU A 100 4.14 2.33 7.50
CA LEU A 100 3.66 3.30 8.48
C LEU A 100 3.10 4.58 7.84
N MET A 101 3.66 4.97 6.67
CA MET A 101 3.28 6.20 5.96
C MET A 101 1.78 6.31 5.63
N PRO A 102 1.09 5.28 5.13
CA PRO A 102 -0.34 5.39 4.85
C PRO A 102 -1.16 5.73 6.10
N VAL A 103 -0.81 5.14 7.25
CA VAL A 103 -1.49 5.41 8.53
C VAL A 103 -1.21 6.83 9.01
N LEU A 104 0.04 7.29 8.92
CA LEU A 104 0.43 8.65 9.29
C LEU A 104 -0.28 9.69 8.41
N TYR A 105 -0.35 9.49 7.10
CA TYR A 105 -1.07 10.38 6.20
C TYR A 105 -2.57 10.42 6.50
N LEU A 106 -3.18 9.28 6.80
CA LEU A 106 -4.59 9.21 7.19
C LEU A 106 -4.86 10.01 8.48
N LEU A 107 -4.03 9.82 9.50
CA LEU A 107 -4.15 10.54 10.76
C LEU A 107 -3.92 12.04 10.59
N ALA A 108 -2.86 12.43 9.86
CA ALA A 108 -2.56 13.83 9.59
C ALA A 108 -3.68 14.49 8.77
N GLY A 109 -4.18 13.83 7.74
CA GLY A 109 -5.30 14.31 6.93
C GLY A 109 -6.58 14.48 7.76
N THR A 110 -6.91 13.50 8.59
CA THR A 110 -8.07 13.58 9.49
C THR A 110 -7.93 14.74 10.49
N ALA A 111 -6.76 14.89 11.11
CA ALA A 111 -6.49 15.99 12.02
C ALA A 111 -6.63 17.34 11.32
N LEU A 112 -6.10 17.48 10.09
CA LEU A 112 -6.22 18.69 9.30
C LEU A 112 -7.69 19.03 9.01
N VAL A 113 -8.49 18.06 8.58
CA VAL A 113 -9.93 18.25 8.33
C VAL A 113 -10.65 18.72 9.60
N ILE A 114 -10.39 18.08 10.74
CA ILE A 114 -10.98 18.48 12.03
C ILE A 114 -10.59 19.93 12.38
N LEU A 115 -9.31 20.28 12.19
CA LEU A 115 -8.84 21.65 12.44
C LEU A 115 -9.54 22.67 11.56
N VAL A 116 -9.69 22.37 10.26
CA VAL A 116 -10.37 23.25 9.30
C VAL A 116 -11.84 23.42 9.69
N ILE A 117 -12.55 22.33 10.01
CA ILE A 117 -13.96 22.39 10.45
C ILE A 117 -14.09 23.19 11.73
N LYS A 118 -13.23 22.95 12.75
CA LYS A 118 -13.23 23.71 14.00
C LYS A 118 -13.01 25.21 13.72
N ARG A 119 -12.02 25.54 12.87
CA ARG A 119 -11.71 26.93 12.53
C ARG A 119 -12.87 27.62 11.78
N TRP A 120 -13.62 26.91 10.96
CA TRP A 120 -14.78 27.46 10.26
C TRP A 120 -15.96 27.65 11.22
N ARG A 121 -16.20 26.71 12.11
CA ARG A 121 -17.27 26.80 13.13
C ARG A 121 -17.01 27.89 14.16
N THR A 122 -15.74 28.18 14.46
CA THR A 122 -15.35 29.22 15.43
C THR A 122 -15.15 30.59 14.78
N ARG A 123 -15.24 30.69 13.44
CA ARG A 123 -15.34 32.02 12.83
C ARG A 123 -16.66 32.62 13.31
N PRO A 124 -16.66 33.72 14.11
CA PRO A 124 -17.89 34.43 14.34
C PRO A 124 -18.39 34.74 12.96
N VAL A 125 -19.61 34.33 12.64
CA VAL A 125 -20.36 34.90 11.52
C VAL A 125 -20.30 36.38 11.83
N ALA A 126 -19.35 37.10 11.21
CA ALA A 126 -19.32 38.55 11.29
C ALA A 126 -20.74 38.89 10.94
N ALA A 127 -21.45 39.41 11.93
CA ALA A 127 -22.80 39.86 11.75
C ALA A 127 -22.79 40.86 10.59
N ALA A 128 -22.95 40.35 9.39
CA ALA A 128 -23.41 41.14 8.24
C ALA A 128 -24.88 41.49 8.47
N ALA A 129 -25.21 41.65 9.71
CA ALA A 129 -26.36 42.32 10.27
C ALA A 129 -25.82 43.62 10.86
N GLY A 130 -25.25 44.47 10.02
CA GLY A 130 -25.66 45.85 10.18
C GLY A 130 -27.19 45.87 10.14
N PRO A 131 -27.85 46.79 10.82
CA PRO A 131 -29.29 46.90 10.67
C PRO A 131 -29.51 47.14 9.18
N ARG A 132 -29.80 46.07 8.45
CA ARG A 132 -30.58 46.21 7.23
C ARG A 132 -31.84 46.82 7.76
N GLY A 133 -31.92 48.15 7.66
CA GLY A 133 -33.16 48.87 7.89
C GLY A 133 -34.18 48.02 7.15
N GLY A 134 -35.04 47.38 7.92
CA GLY A 134 -35.99 46.44 7.35
C GLY A 134 -36.57 47.15 6.17
N VAL A 135 -36.33 46.60 4.98
CA VAL A 135 -37.07 47.05 3.80
C VAL A 135 -38.53 46.77 4.22
N GLN A 136 -39.19 47.81 4.70
CA GLN A 136 -40.59 47.70 5.03
C GLN A 136 -41.31 47.52 3.69
N ILE A 137 -41.48 46.26 3.36
CA ILE A 137 -42.26 45.89 2.17
C ILE A 137 -43.67 46.40 2.42
N THR A 138 -44.05 47.44 1.70
CA THR A 138 -45.40 47.95 1.78
C THR A 138 -46.37 46.88 1.26
N PRO A 139 -47.60 46.83 1.77
CA PRO A 139 -48.61 45.88 1.29
C PRO A 139 -48.79 45.92 -0.23
N GLU A 140 -48.63 47.10 -0.84
CA GLU A 140 -48.67 47.27 -2.30
C GLU A 140 -47.53 46.60 -3.05
N GLN A 141 -46.32 46.66 -2.50
CA GLN A 141 -45.14 45.95 -3.06
C GLN A 141 -45.32 44.44 -3.00
N LEU A 142 -45.87 43.94 -1.89
CA LEU A 142 -46.17 42.53 -1.72
C LEU A 142 -47.25 42.06 -2.70
N ALA A 143 -48.31 42.89 -2.94
CA ALA A 143 -49.37 42.60 -3.89
C ALA A 143 -48.81 42.53 -5.32
N ARG A 144 -47.94 43.49 -5.73
CA ARG A 144 -47.29 43.47 -7.04
C ARG A 144 -46.40 42.24 -7.24
N ALA A 145 -45.63 41.87 -6.24
CA ALA A 145 -44.75 40.69 -6.33
C ALA A 145 -45.58 39.41 -6.50
N ARG A 146 -46.71 39.30 -5.80
CA ARG A 146 -47.64 38.16 -5.96
C ARG A 146 -48.28 38.10 -7.35
N GLU A 147 -48.65 39.25 -7.90
CA GLU A 147 -49.24 39.32 -9.25
C GLU A 147 -48.24 38.94 -10.33
N LEU A 148 -46.95 39.37 -10.21
CA LEU A 148 -45.89 38.98 -11.12
C LEU A 148 -45.60 37.48 -11.05
N ALA A 149 -45.50 36.94 -9.84
CA ALA A 149 -45.29 35.49 -9.65
C ALA A 149 -46.44 34.64 -10.22
N ARG A 150 -47.69 35.14 -10.15
CA ARG A 150 -48.84 34.46 -10.73
C ARG A 150 -48.79 34.44 -12.27
N ARG A 151 -48.37 35.52 -12.91
CA ARG A 151 -48.22 35.60 -14.37
C ARG A 151 -47.15 34.68 -14.90
N GLU A 152 -46.01 34.58 -14.17
CA GLU A 152 -44.90 33.67 -14.55
C GLU A 152 -45.25 32.18 -14.36
N THR A 153 -46.26 31.85 -13.56
CA THR A 153 -46.70 30.47 -13.35
C THR A 153 -47.85 30.05 -14.27
N GLU A 154 -48.49 31.00 -14.98
CA GLU A 154 -49.57 30.74 -15.91
C GLU A 154 -49.13 30.70 -17.39
N GLU A 155 -47.83 30.99 -17.68
CA GLU A 155 -47.16 30.75 -18.97
C GLU A 155 -46.43 29.42 -19.01
#